data_e3407e2ecf8820e2db3a95d9683e5a71
#
_entry.id   e3407e2ecf8820e2db3a95d9683e5a71
#
_cell.length_a   1.000
_cell.length_b   1.000
_cell.length_c   1.000
_cell.angle_alpha   90.00
_cell.angle_beta   90.00
_cell.angle_gamma   90.00
#
_symmetry.space_group_name_H-M   'P 1'
#
loop_
_entity.id
_entity.type
_entity.pdbx_description
1 polymer ?
#
loop_
_entity_poly.entity_id
_entity_poly.type
_entity_poly.pdbx_seq_one_letter_code
_entity_poly.pdbx_strand_id
1 'polypeptide(L)'
;MHDRRSFLAASTAVAVAPLVYAQSKPLVRLGLVADAQYAGIDPIGSRHYRRSVGKLGAAVEDFNKRELDLCVHLGDLIDRKWESFDEIKKPLAGLRHPIRHLFGNHDFDVLDEQKEKVPGQMGLEKRYSFTDKGGFRLVFLDTTDVSTYAHALRDARTFQAVRQMNALEGQGRPHAQPWNSAVGTEQMAWLRAACVEAAGKGLKVVLFGHHPVYPANTHNLWNDEEMMGFVEANRNVVAWINGHNHQGNFGTKAGVAYVTLEGMVETAETTAYSVADLYADRIVLKGVGRVPSRELVFRS
;
A
#
# COMPACT_ATOMS: atom_id res chain seq x y z
N MET A 1 -80.56 -26.46 -7.80
CA MET A 1 -80.14 -25.02 -7.84
C MET A 1 -78.96 -24.85 -6.89
N HIS A 2 -77.75 -24.82 -7.41
CA HIS A 2 -76.57 -24.57 -6.61
C HIS A 2 -75.88 -23.34 -7.18
N ASP A 3 -75.84 -22.29 -6.40
CA ASP A 3 -75.27 -21.00 -6.71
C ASP A 3 -73.76 -21.09 -6.49
N ARG A 4 -72.93 -20.87 -7.53
CA ARG A 4 -71.51 -20.80 -7.47
C ARG A 4 -71.09 -19.33 -7.47
N ARG A 5 -70.76 -18.83 -6.26
CA ARG A 5 -70.13 -17.51 -6.11
C ARG A 5 -68.63 -17.63 -6.44
N SER A 6 -68.24 -17.00 -7.52
CA SER A 6 -66.84 -16.88 -7.89
C SER A 6 -66.15 -15.74 -7.08
N PHE A 7 -65.13 -16.10 -6.28
CA PHE A 7 -64.27 -15.14 -5.61
C PHE A 7 -63.15 -14.72 -6.58
N LEU A 8 -63.16 -13.49 -7.04
CA LEU A 8 -62.06 -12.87 -7.73
C LEU A 8 -61.06 -12.38 -6.67
N ALA A 9 -59.89 -13.04 -6.58
CA ALA A 9 -58.76 -12.56 -5.80
C ALA A 9 -57.96 -11.51 -6.63
N ALA A 10 -58.00 -10.27 -6.22
CA ALA A 10 -57.20 -9.21 -6.79
C ALA A 10 -55.77 -9.30 -6.24
N SER A 11 -54.83 -9.74 -7.05
CA SER A 11 -53.41 -9.74 -6.71
C SER A 11 -52.84 -8.34 -6.96
N THR A 12 -52.57 -7.59 -5.90
CA THR A 12 -51.80 -6.34 -5.97
C THR A 12 -50.31 -6.66 -6.09
N ALA A 13 -49.77 -6.53 -7.29
CA ALA A 13 -48.34 -6.60 -7.51
C ALA A 13 -47.70 -5.31 -6.98
N VAL A 14 -46.94 -5.40 -5.88
CA VAL A 14 -46.11 -4.33 -5.39
C VAL A 14 -44.87 -4.29 -6.28
N ALA A 15 -44.77 -3.28 -7.15
CA ALA A 15 -43.58 -3.00 -7.94
C ALA A 15 -42.50 -2.45 -7.00
N VAL A 16 -41.54 -3.30 -6.63
CA VAL A 16 -40.29 -2.84 -5.98
C VAL A 16 -39.43 -2.19 -7.07
N ALA A 17 -39.44 -0.87 -7.14
CA ALA A 17 -38.52 -0.14 -7.99
C ALA A 17 -37.10 -0.40 -7.48
N PRO A 18 -36.14 -0.77 -8.35
CA PRO A 18 -34.76 -0.88 -7.94
C PRO A 18 -34.28 0.50 -7.50
N LEU A 19 -33.81 0.62 -6.25
CA LEU A 19 -33.08 1.77 -5.77
C LEU A 19 -31.79 1.85 -6.62
N VAL A 20 -31.80 2.65 -7.68
CA VAL A 20 -30.59 3.05 -8.39
C VAL A 20 -29.85 3.98 -7.43
N TYR A 21 -28.95 3.43 -6.65
CA TYR A 21 -27.95 4.23 -5.95
C TYR A 21 -27.16 4.96 -7.04
N ALA A 22 -27.39 6.25 -7.19
CA ALA A 22 -26.50 7.11 -7.97
C ALA A 22 -25.09 6.88 -7.39
N GLN A 23 -24.19 6.29 -8.17
CA GLN A 23 -22.81 6.07 -7.73
C GLN A 23 -22.22 7.45 -7.41
N SER A 24 -22.05 7.73 -6.13
CA SER A 24 -21.40 8.97 -5.69
C SER A 24 -20.01 9.04 -6.33
N LYS A 25 -19.63 10.22 -6.80
CA LYS A 25 -18.27 10.45 -7.32
C LYS A 25 -17.26 10.21 -6.19
N PRO A 26 -16.14 9.50 -6.42
CA PRO A 26 -15.11 9.36 -5.40
C PRO A 26 -14.56 10.72 -4.99
N LEU A 27 -14.25 10.88 -3.71
CA LEU A 27 -13.67 12.10 -3.13
C LEU A 27 -12.18 12.22 -3.45
N VAL A 28 -11.49 11.07 -3.57
CA VAL A 28 -10.08 10.95 -3.97
C VAL A 28 -9.93 9.71 -4.84
N ARG A 29 -9.09 9.79 -5.85
CA ARG A 29 -8.75 8.66 -6.71
C ARG A 29 -7.24 8.49 -6.82
N LEU A 30 -6.75 7.29 -6.51
CA LEU A 30 -5.32 6.97 -6.49
C LEU A 30 -4.98 5.87 -7.49
N GLY A 31 -3.79 5.96 -8.12
CA GLY A 31 -3.14 4.84 -8.78
C GLY A 31 -2.18 4.17 -7.78
N LEU A 32 -2.19 2.86 -7.65
CA LEU A 32 -1.35 2.11 -6.70
C LEU A 32 -0.54 1.04 -7.42
N VAL A 33 0.78 1.02 -7.17
CA VAL A 33 1.73 0.00 -7.67
C VAL A 33 2.62 -0.43 -6.52
N ALA A 34 2.94 -1.72 -6.43
CA ALA A 34 3.89 -2.27 -5.47
C ALA A 34 4.96 -3.12 -6.16
N ASP A 35 6.16 -3.13 -5.64
CA ASP A 35 7.21 -4.10 -5.92
C ASP A 35 7.47 -4.27 -7.43
N ALA A 36 7.76 -3.17 -8.11
CA ALA A 36 8.21 -3.20 -9.50
C ALA A 36 9.56 -3.93 -9.61
N GLN A 37 10.44 -3.79 -8.63
CA GLN A 37 11.68 -4.52 -8.40
C GLN A 37 12.50 -4.73 -9.70
N TYR A 38 12.74 -3.65 -10.44
CA TYR A 38 13.51 -3.76 -11.66
C TYR A 38 14.99 -4.05 -11.38
N ALA A 39 15.52 -5.01 -12.12
CA ALA A 39 16.96 -5.25 -12.26
C ALA A 39 17.26 -5.75 -13.68
N GLY A 40 18.44 -5.42 -14.19
CA GLY A 40 18.92 -5.85 -15.51
C GLY A 40 19.40 -7.32 -15.53
N ILE A 41 18.74 -8.24 -14.82
CA ILE A 41 19.12 -9.65 -14.67
C ILE A 41 18.06 -10.61 -15.21
N ASP A 42 18.42 -11.87 -15.36
CA ASP A 42 17.50 -12.95 -15.74
C ASP A 42 16.52 -13.26 -14.61
N PRO A 43 15.36 -13.86 -14.93
CA PRO A 43 14.39 -14.22 -13.91
C PRO A 43 14.99 -15.16 -12.84
N ILE A 44 14.55 -14.96 -11.57
CA ILE A 44 14.85 -15.84 -10.45
C ILE A 44 13.54 -16.30 -9.85
N GLY A 45 13.24 -17.59 -9.93
CA GLY A 45 11.93 -18.12 -9.52
C GLY A 45 10.82 -17.48 -10.33
N SER A 46 9.84 -16.90 -9.65
CA SER A 46 8.69 -16.22 -10.26
C SER A 46 8.95 -14.73 -10.57
N ARG A 47 10.10 -14.17 -10.16
CA ARG A 47 10.44 -12.75 -10.36
C ARG A 47 11.05 -12.51 -11.73
N HIS A 48 10.40 -11.69 -12.55
CA HIS A 48 10.78 -11.35 -13.91
C HIS A 48 11.24 -9.89 -14.01
N TYR A 49 12.37 -9.58 -13.41
CA TYR A 49 12.90 -8.24 -13.16
C TYR A 49 12.90 -7.29 -14.37
N ARG A 50 13.43 -7.74 -15.54
CA ARG A 50 13.46 -6.91 -16.77
C ARG A 50 12.07 -6.58 -17.30
N ARG A 51 11.07 -7.43 -17.02
CA ARG A 51 9.69 -7.21 -17.48
C ARG A 51 9.00 -6.05 -16.75
N SER A 52 9.51 -5.65 -15.58
CA SER A 52 8.92 -4.60 -14.76
C SER A 52 8.83 -3.25 -15.49
N VAL A 53 9.81 -2.90 -16.34
CA VAL A 53 9.76 -1.67 -17.14
C VAL A 53 8.51 -1.65 -18.04
N GLY A 54 8.25 -2.73 -18.78
CA GLY A 54 7.06 -2.83 -19.64
C GLY A 54 5.75 -2.88 -18.86
N LYS A 55 5.72 -3.61 -17.73
CA LYS A 55 4.54 -3.71 -16.86
C LYS A 55 4.20 -2.35 -16.22
N LEU A 56 5.22 -1.62 -15.74
CA LEU A 56 5.03 -0.28 -15.19
C LEU A 56 4.61 0.71 -16.27
N GLY A 57 5.16 0.59 -17.50
CA GLY A 57 4.71 1.37 -18.65
C GLY A 57 3.23 1.18 -18.96
N ALA A 58 2.75 -0.06 -18.97
CA ALA A 58 1.34 -0.37 -19.16
C ALA A 58 0.44 0.20 -18.04
N ALA A 59 0.92 0.16 -16.78
CA ALA A 59 0.21 0.80 -15.66
C ALA A 59 0.14 2.33 -15.83
N VAL A 60 1.24 2.98 -16.25
CA VAL A 60 1.29 4.42 -16.53
C VAL A 60 0.34 4.80 -17.67
N GLU A 61 0.28 4.02 -18.74
CA GLU A 61 -0.66 4.27 -19.84
C GLU A 61 -2.13 4.17 -19.39
N ASP A 62 -2.46 3.19 -18.53
CA ASP A 62 -3.81 3.06 -17.97
C ASP A 62 -4.13 4.20 -17.01
N PHE A 63 -3.20 4.56 -16.12
CA PHE A 63 -3.36 5.69 -15.20
C PHE A 63 -3.59 7.00 -15.96
N ASN A 64 -2.88 7.23 -17.07
CA ASN A 64 -3.02 8.43 -17.89
C ASN A 64 -4.38 8.55 -18.61
N LYS A 65 -5.15 7.46 -18.72
CA LYS A 65 -6.53 7.47 -19.24
C LYS A 65 -7.57 7.84 -18.17
N ARG A 66 -7.15 8.04 -16.93
CA ARG A 66 -8.02 8.25 -15.78
C ARG A 66 -7.74 9.62 -15.14
N GLU A 67 -8.73 10.16 -14.45
CA GLU A 67 -8.57 11.35 -13.61
C GLU A 67 -8.11 10.88 -12.23
N LEU A 68 -6.78 10.80 -12.01
CA LEU A 68 -6.21 10.45 -10.70
C LEU A 68 -5.72 11.71 -9.98
N ASP A 69 -5.84 11.71 -8.66
CA ASP A 69 -5.33 12.77 -7.80
C ASP A 69 -3.85 12.58 -7.47
N LEU A 70 -3.42 11.33 -7.37
CA LEU A 70 -2.07 10.94 -6.98
C LEU A 70 -1.83 9.48 -7.38
N CYS A 71 -0.61 9.16 -7.79
CA CYS A 71 -0.12 7.78 -7.86
C CYS A 71 0.78 7.50 -6.64
N VAL A 72 0.69 6.31 -6.08
CA VAL A 72 1.54 5.84 -4.97
C VAL A 72 2.24 4.57 -5.40
N HIS A 73 3.57 4.61 -5.36
CA HIS A 73 4.41 3.43 -5.48
C HIS A 73 4.81 2.96 -4.07
N LEU A 74 4.42 1.76 -3.71
CA LEU A 74 4.46 1.22 -2.34
C LEU A 74 5.82 0.60 -1.96
N GLY A 75 6.91 1.04 -2.59
CA GLY A 75 8.27 0.57 -2.30
C GLY A 75 8.76 -0.53 -3.24
N ASP A 76 10.05 -0.82 -3.18
CA ASP A 76 10.75 -1.76 -4.04
C ASP A 76 10.63 -1.38 -5.53
N LEU A 77 11.10 -0.19 -5.88
CA LEU A 77 11.15 0.28 -7.26
C LEU A 77 12.21 -0.49 -8.05
N ILE A 78 13.36 -0.70 -7.43
CA ILE A 78 14.46 -1.50 -7.97
C ILE A 78 14.67 -2.80 -7.17
N ASP A 79 15.47 -3.71 -7.76
CA ASP A 79 16.12 -4.82 -7.06
C ASP A 79 17.60 -4.78 -7.43
N ARG A 80 18.47 -4.44 -6.48
CA ARG A 80 19.92 -4.29 -6.63
C ARG A 80 20.39 -3.30 -7.71
N LYS A 81 21.55 -2.75 -7.49
CA LYS A 81 22.31 -1.82 -8.37
C LYS A 81 21.64 -0.47 -8.60
N TRP A 82 22.44 0.55 -8.39
CA TRP A 82 22.07 1.95 -8.54
C TRP A 82 21.50 2.29 -9.93
N GLU A 83 22.11 1.73 -10.97
CA GLU A 83 21.73 1.97 -12.36
C GLU A 83 20.32 1.49 -12.70
N SER A 84 19.74 0.59 -11.88
CA SER A 84 18.37 0.13 -12.05
C SER A 84 17.35 1.26 -11.92
N PHE A 85 17.66 2.32 -11.15
CA PHE A 85 16.79 3.50 -11.04
C PHE A 85 16.62 4.21 -12.39
N ASP A 86 17.67 4.31 -13.20
CA ASP A 86 17.60 5.03 -14.47
C ASP A 86 16.64 4.32 -15.45
N GLU A 87 16.67 2.99 -15.47
CA GLU A 87 15.82 2.21 -16.37
C GLU A 87 14.35 2.22 -15.94
N ILE A 88 14.07 1.97 -14.65
CA ILE A 88 12.69 1.86 -14.17
C ILE A 88 11.98 3.22 -14.11
N LYS A 89 12.71 4.33 -14.06
CA LYS A 89 12.12 5.67 -14.11
C LYS A 89 11.68 6.08 -15.52
N LYS A 90 12.18 5.44 -16.59
CA LYS A 90 11.79 5.80 -17.97
C LYS A 90 10.28 5.80 -18.21
N PRO A 91 9.54 4.75 -17.88
CA PRO A 91 8.08 4.79 -18.04
C PRO A 91 7.40 5.83 -17.16
N LEU A 92 7.94 6.13 -15.96
CA LEU A 92 7.38 7.13 -15.06
C LEU A 92 7.49 8.56 -15.61
N ALA A 93 8.45 8.84 -16.49
CA ALA A 93 8.57 10.15 -17.14
C ALA A 93 7.34 10.52 -17.99
N GLY A 94 6.57 9.52 -18.45
CA GLY A 94 5.31 9.72 -19.18
C GLY A 94 4.07 9.85 -18.29
N LEU A 95 4.18 9.70 -16.97
CA LEU A 95 3.04 9.78 -16.06
C LEU A 95 2.56 11.23 -15.94
N ARG A 96 1.24 11.45 -16.17
CA ARG A 96 0.63 12.79 -16.13
C ARG A 96 0.19 13.22 -14.72
N HIS A 97 0.19 12.30 -13.76
CA HIS A 97 -0.26 12.53 -12.40
C HIS A 97 0.93 12.68 -11.45
N PRO A 98 0.80 13.42 -10.34
CA PRO A 98 1.79 13.39 -9.28
C PRO A 98 2.02 11.97 -8.79
N ILE A 99 3.26 11.64 -8.44
CA ILE A 99 3.60 10.33 -7.84
C ILE A 99 4.30 10.53 -6.51
N ARG A 100 3.95 9.69 -5.53
CA ARG A 100 4.66 9.53 -4.27
C ARG A 100 5.27 8.14 -4.22
N HIS A 101 6.58 8.06 -4.10
CA HIS A 101 7.28 6.83 -3.83
C HIS A 101 7.36 6.58 -2.32
N LEU A 102 7.32 5.32 -1.91
CA LEU A 102 7.73 4.83 -0.61
C LEU A 102 9.01 4.02 -0.77
N PHE A 103 9.78 3.88 0.30
CA PHE A 103 10.94 3.00 0.31
C PHE A 103 10.51 1.56 0.58
N GLY A 104 11.12 0.62 -0.17
CA GLY A 104 11.14 -0.79 0.19
C GLY A 104 12.58 -1.24 0.50
N ASN A 105 12.74 -2.46 0.93
CA ASN A 105 14.07 -2.98 1.32
C ASN A 105 15.02 -3.11 0.12
N HIS A 106 14.53 -3.48 -1.06
CA HIS A 106 15.33 -3.63 -2.27
C HIS A 106 15.82 -2.29 -2.85
N ASP A 107 15.17 -1.17 -2.55
CA ASP A 107 15.65 0.15 -2.96
C ASP A 107 17.01 0.49 -2.34
N PHE A 108 17.38 -0.16 -1.24
CA PHE A 108 18.66 -0.02 -0.55
C PHE A 108 19.66 -1.14 -0.87
N ASP A 109 19.37 -2.06 -1.79
CA ASP A 109 20.31 -3.07 -2.27
C ASP A 109 21.30 -2.47 -3.28
N VAL A 110 21.97 -1.44 -2.83
CA VAL A 110 22.98 -0.63 -3.53
C VAL A 110 24.26 -0.54 -2.67
N LEU A 111 25.33 0.06 -3.20
CA LEU A 111 26.57 0.22 -2.43
C LEU A 111 26.33 1.10 -1.20
N ASP A 112 27.06 0.86 -0.12
CA ASP A 112 26.93 1.58 1.15
C ASP A 112 26.98 3.11 1.00
N GLU A 113 27.88 3.62 0.15
CA GLU A 113 28.03 5.05 -0.14
C GLU A 113 26.88 5.65 -0.97
N GLN A 114 25.99 4.81 -1.51
CA GLN A 114 24.82 5.23 -2.28
C GLN A 114 23.55 5.29 -1.44
N LYS A 115 23.47 4.54 -0.33
CA LYS A 115 22.25 4.38 0.47
C LYS A 115 21.65 5.70 0.93
N GLU A 116 22.45 6.63 1.42
CA GLU A 116 21.98 7.97 1.85
C GLU A 116 21.49 8.85 0.67
N LYS A 117 21.76 8.44 -0.59
CA LYS A 117 21.31 9.14 -1.79
C LYS A 117 20.01 8.57 -2.37
N VAL A 118 19.55 7.40 -1.90
CA VAL A 118 18.33 6.74 -2.36
C VAL A 118 17.08 7.66 -2.26
N PRO A 119 16.86 8.42 -1.17
CA PRO A 119 15.75 9.37 -1.11
C PRO A 119 15.74 10.36 -2.28
N GLY A 120 16.87 10.97 -2.59
CA GLY A 120 17.02 11.90 -3.73
C GLY A 120 16.76 11.22 -5.08
N GLN A 121 17.21 9.95 -5.25
CA GLN A 121 16.93 9.17 -6.47
C GLN A 121 15.44 8.94 -6.67
N MET A 122 14.68 8.78 -5.58
CA MET A 122 13.23 8.59 -5.61
C MET A 122 12.45 9.92 -5.55
N GLY A 123 13.14 11.07 -5.64
CA GLY A 123 12.49 12.39 -5.61
C GLY A 123 11.87 12.74 -4.26
N LEU A 124 12.40 12.19 -3.16
CA LEU A 124 11.87 12.37 -1.81
C LEU A 124 12.71 13.36 -1.01
N GLU A 125 12.13 14.51 -0.65
CA GLU A 125 12.73 15.49 0.26
C GLU A 125 12.63 15.04 1.73
N LYS A 126 11.59 14.29 2.06
CA LYS A 126 11.35 13.74 3.41
C LYS A 126 11.03 12.25 3.31
N ARG A 127 11.57 11.48 4.24
CA ARG A 127 11.38 10.03 4.27
C ARG A 127 9.91 9.66 4.54
N TYR A 128 9.22 10.43 5.38
CA TYR A 128 7.80 10.28 5.66
C TYR A 128 7.06 11.62 5.61
N SER A 129 5.79 11.61 5.23
CA SER A 129 4.97 12.81 5.08
C SER A 129 3.49 12.48 5.03
N PHE A 130 2.64 13.50 4.95
CA PHE A 130 1.22 13.32 4.63
C PHE A 130 0.73 14.40 3.65
N THR A 131 -0.44 14.14 3.08
CA THR A 131 -1.21 15.10 2.27
C THR A 131 -2.68 15.02 2.64
N ASP A 132 -3.35 16.15 2.81
CA ASP A 132 -4.79 16.22 3.06
C ASP A 132 -5.53 16.47 1.74
N LYS A 133 -6.51 15.61 1.41
CA LYS A 133 -7.33 15.74 0.22
C LYS A 133 -8.70 15.05 0.39
N GLY A 134 -9.75 15.70 -0.06
CA GLY A 134 -11.09 15.11 -0.16
C GLY A 134 -11.64 14.54 1.15
N GLY A 135 -11.34 15.11 2.31
CA GLY A 135 -11.74 14.58 3.62
C GLY A 135 -10.83 13.46 4.16
N PHE A 136 -9.71 13.19 3.49
CA PHE A 136 -8.73 12.21 3.89
C PHE A 136 -7.38 12.84 4.18
N ARG A 137 -6.66 12.28 5.15
CA ARG A 137 -5.21 12.40 5.30
C ARG A 137 -4.57 11.14 4.76
N LEU A 138 -3.79 11.27 3.70
CA LEU A 138 -2.98 10.22 3.10
C LEU A 138 -1.59 10.29 3.74
N VAL A 139 -1.24 9.31 4.56
CA VAL A 139 0.04 9.26 5.30
C VAL A 139 0.97 8.29 4.62
N PHE A 140 2.16 8.75 4.28
CA PHE A 140 3.22 7.99 3.62
C PHE A 140 4.33 7.73 4.63
N LEU A 141 4.46 6.49 5.07
CA LEU A 141 5.42 6.06 6.09
C LEU A 141 6.72 5.56 5.46
N ASP A 142 7.81 5.82 6.13
CA ASP A 142 9.05 5.10 5.91
C ASP A 142 9.09 3.88 6.80
N THR A 143 8.67 2.76 6.27
CA THR A 143 8.73 1.51 7.02
C THR A 143 10.10 0.85 6.99
N THR A 144 11.13 1.48 6.38
CA THR A 144 12.53 1.04 6.39
C THR A 144 13.39 1.78 7.43
N ASP A 145 12.77 2.63 8.25
CA ASP A 145 13.39 3.58 9.19
C ASP A 145 14.39 2.89 10.14
N VAL A 146 13.99 1.77 10.74
CA VAL A 146 14.88 0.93 11.54
C VAL A 146 15.09 -0.39 10.80
N SER A 147 16.21 -0.53 10.08
CA SER A 147 16.48 -1.69 9.23
C SER A 147 17.97 -2.03 9.19
N THR A 148 18.28 -3.26 8.81
CA THR A 148 19.67 -3.73 8.64
C THR A 148 20.27 -3.33 7.29
N TYR A 149 19.49 -2.69 6.40
CA TYR A 149 19.85 -2.46 5.00
C TYR A 149 19.80 -0.99 4.55
N ALA A 150 18.98 -0.13 5.18
CA ALA A 150 18.77 1.26 4.71
C ALA A 150 19.94 2.20 4.99
N HIS A 151 20.90 1.77 5.79
CA HIS A 151 22.11 2.52 6.12
C HIS A 151 23.36 1.67 5.83
N ALA A 152 24.52 2.32 5.79
CA ALA A 152 25.79 1.62 5.59
C ALA A 152 26.01 0.53 6.66
N LEU A 153 26.68 -0.55 6.30
CA LEU A 153 26.88 -1.70 7.19
C LEU A 153 27.53 -1.34 8.54
N ARG A 154 28.41 -0.32 8.55
CA ARG A 154 29.10 0.14 9.78
C ARG A 154 28.40 1.30 10.48
N ASP A 155 27.21 1.70 10.06
CA ASP A 155 26.43 2.75 10.71
C ASP A 155 25.86 2.25 12.05
N ALA A 156 25.83 3.15 13.05
CA ALA A 156 25.28 2.84 14.37
C ALA A 156 23.80 2.43 14.32
N ARG A 157 23.04 3.00 13.37
CA ARG A 157 21.62 2.64 13.12
C ARG A 157 21.49 1.19 12.64
N THR A 158 22.38 0.72 11.78
CA THR A 158 22.42 -0.68 11.33
C THR A 158 22.70 -1.63 12.49
N PHE A 159 23.67 -1.31 13.37
CA PHE A 159 23.94 -2.12 14.56
C PHE A 159 22.76 -2.15 15.55
N GLN A 160 22.05 -1.03 15.69
CA GLN A 160 20.84 -0.99 16.53
C GLN A 160 19.74 -1.88 15.95
N ALA A 161 19.50 -1.82 14.64
CA ALA A 161 18.53 -2.64 13.93
C ALA A 161 18.85 -4.14 14.05
N VAL A 162 20.13 -4.53 13.89
CA VAL A 162 20.56 -5.94 14.08
C VAL A 162 20.26 -6.42 15.51
N ARG A 163 20.53 -5.59 16.53
CA ARG A 163 20.20 -5.97 17.92
C ARG A 163 18.70 -6.16 18.12
N GLN A 164 17.88 -5.30 17.53
CA GLN A 164 16.42 -5.41 17.62
C GLN A 164 15.92 -6.68 16.93
N MET A 165 16.39 -6.96 15.72
CA MET A 165 16.04 -8.17 14.98
C MET A 165 16.42 -9.45 15.75
N ASN A 166 17.67 -9.52 16.28
CA ASN A 166 18.13 -10.68 17.05
C ASN A 166 17.31 -10.88 18.33
N ALA A 167 16.86 -9.80 18.98
CA ALA A 167 16.00 -9.91 20.16
C ALA A 167 14.63 -10.50 19.80
N LEU A 168 14.06 -10.17 18.65
CA LEU A 168 12.81 -10.74 18.16
C LEU A 168 12.99 -12.21 17.72
N GLU A 169 14.11 -12.54 17.08
CA GLU A 169 14.47 -13.91 16.72
C GLU A 169 14.57 -14.77 17.98
N GLY A 170 15.24 -14.27 19.03
CA GLY A 170 15.33 -14.95 20.34
C GLY A 170 13.97 -15.15 21.03
N GLN A 171 12.95 -14.39 20.64
CA GLN A 171 11.56 -14.56 21.08
C GLN A 171 10.75 -15.49 20.17
N GLY A 172 11.37 -16.06 19.12
CA GLY A 172 10.70 -16.91 18.14
C GLY A 172 9.72 -16.18 17.22
N ARG A 173 9.89 -14.87 17.01
CA ARG A 173 9.02 -14.08 16.13
C ARG A 173 9.28 -14.43 14.67
N PRO A 174 8.31 -14.92 13.89
CA PRO A 174 8.54 -15.37 12.52
C PRO A 174 8.93 -14.25 11.56
N HIS A 175 8.57 -13.00 11.87
CA HIS A 175 8.91 -11.79 11.10
C HIS A 175 10.26 -11.15 11.52
N ALA A 176 11.03 -11.78 12.40
CA ALA A 176 12.41 -11.39 12.70
C ALA A 176 13.35 -11.76 11.53
N GLN A 177 13.09 -11.15 10.38
CA GLN A 177 13.82 -11.44 9.14
C GLN A 177 14.64 -10.22 8.71
N PRO A 178 15.82 -10.40 8.10
CA PRO A 178 16.71 -9.30 7.72
C PRO A 178 16.16 -8.39 6.62
N TRP A 179 15.17 -8.83 5.87
CA TRP A 179 14.45 -8.03 4.87
C TRP A 179 13.29 -7.22 5.43
N ASN A 180 12.90 -7.46 6.68
CA ASN A 180 11.93 -6.65 7.41
C ASN A 180 12.62 -5.51 8.19
N SER A 181 11.83 -4.73 8.91
CA SER A 181 12.25 -3.49 9.54
C SER A 181 11.22 -3.01 10.55
N ALA A 182 11.42 -1.85 11.14
CA ALA A 182 10.46 -1.22 12.03
C ALA A 182 10.30 0.27 11.72
N VAL A 183 9.18 0.83 12.14
CA VAL A 183 8.99 2.28 12.26
C VAL A 183 9.61 2.74 13.58
N GLY A 184 10.55 3.69 13.51
CA GLY A 184 11.28 4.17 14.68
C GLY A 184 10.46 5.08 15.58
N THR A 185 10.97 5.30 16.79
CA THR A 185 10.26 6.06 17.84
C THR A 185 9.94 7.50 17.43
N GLU A 186 10.85 8.17 16.72
CA GLU A 186 10.65 9.55 16.26
C GLU A 186 9.51 9.62 15.24
N GLN A 187 9.51 8.74 14.25
CA GLN A 187 8.44 8.65 13.26
C GLN A 187 7.11 8.24 13.90
N MET A 188 7.13 7.33 14.89
CA MET A 188 5.92 6.99 15.66
C MET A 188 5.35 8.19 16.41
N ALA A 189 6.18 9.03 17.01
CA ALA A 189 5.73 10.25 17.68
C ALA A 189 5.10 11.24 16.68
N TRP A 190 5.74 11.42 15.52
CA TRP A 190 5.21 12.23 14.42
C TRP A 190 3.87 11.68 13.90
N LEU A 191 3.75 10.37 13.70
CA LEU A 191 2.53 9.73 13.23
C LEU A 191 1.36 9.94 14.20
N ARG A 192 1.63 9.80 15.52
CA ARG A 192 0.64 10.08 16.56
C ARG A 192 0.12 11.53 16.47
N ALA A 193 1.02 12.50 16.36
CA ALA A 193 0.66 13.91 16.23
C ALA A 193 -0.14 14.17 14.94
N ALA A 194 0.28 13.57 13.81
CA ALA A 194 -0.41 13.70 12.54
C ALA A 194 -1.84 13.13 12.58
N CYS A 195 -2.07 11.99 13.24
CA CYS A 195 -3.40 11.40 13.36
C CYS A 195 -4.31 12.19 14.32
N VAL A 196 -3.77 12.75 15.41
CA VAL A 196 -4.51 13.62 16.34
C VAL A 196 -4.95 14.90 15.61
N GLU A 197 -4.05 15.53 14.85
CA GLU A 197 -4.39 16.70 14.04
C GLU A 197 -5.47 16.38 12.98
N ALA A 198 -5.36 15.24 12.30
CA ALA A 198 -6.35 14.78 11.34
C ALA A 198 -7.73 14.57 11.99
N ALA A 199 -7.77 13.98 13.18
CA ALA A 199 -9.00 13.79 13.95
C ALA A 199 -9.65 15.14 14.30
N GLY A 200 -8.86 16.14 14.75
CA GLY A 200 -9.32 17.49 15.02
C GLY A 200 -9.90 18.21 13.79
N LYS A 201 -9.47 17.81 12.59
CA LYS A 201 -10.00 18.31 11.30
C LYS A 201 -11.15 17.46 10.73
N GLY A 202 -11.57 16.39 11.43
CA GLY A 202 -12.58 15.46 10.94
C GLY A 202 -12.12 14.61 9.74
N LEU A 203 -10.80 14.47 9.52
CA LEU A 203 -10.24 13.70 8.41
C LEU A 203 -10.14 12.20 8.75
N LYS A 204 -10.47 11.37 7.78
CA LYS A 204 -10.12 9.95 7.78
C LYS A 204 -8.64 9.78 7.38
N VAL A 205 -7.99 8.78 7.93
CA VAL A 205 -6.56 8.53 7.67
C VAL A 205 -6.40 7.21 6.93
N VAL A 206 -5.68 7.26 5.81
CA VAL A 206 -5.18 6.08 5.10
C VAL A 206 -3.68 6.04 5.26
N LEU A 207 -3.16 4.95 5.81
CA LEU A 207 -1.73 4.73 6.02
C LEU A 207 -1.16 3.92 4.85
N PHE A 208 -0.07 4.41 4.27
CA PHE A 208 0.70 3.73 3.24
C PHE A 208 2.08 3.42 3.78
N GLY A 209 2.52 2.19 3.68
CA GLY A 209 3.84 1.71 4.01
C GLY A 209 4.31 0.68 2.99
N HIS A 210 5.55 0.21 3.08
CA HIS A 210 5.99 -0.91 2.26
C HIS A 210 5.68 -2.25 2.95
N HIS A 211 5.99 -2.37 4.23
CA HIS A 211 5.82 -3.62 4.98
C HIS A 211 4.39 -3.77 5.53
N PRO A 212 3.83 -4.99 5.57
CA PRO A 212 2.57 -5.27 6.24
C PRO A 212 2.71 -5.26 7.77
N VAL A 213 1.56 -5.15 8.45
CA VAL A 213 1.42 -5.30 9.90
C VAL A 213 0.38 -6.36 10.27
N TYR A 214 -0.54 -6.70 9.34
CA TYR A 214 -1.63 -7.66 9.54
C TYR A 214 -2.15 -8.17 8.20
N PRO A 215 -2.61 -9.43 8.08
CA PRO A 215 -2.52 -10.53 9.04
C PRO A 215 -1.08 -10.94 9.39
N ALA A 216 -0.89 -11.62 10.54
CA ALA A 216 0.43 -12.07 10.96
C ALA A 216 1.08 -12.99 9.92
N ASN A 217 2.29 -12.65 9.50
CA ASN A 217 3.09 -13.41 8.55
C ASN A 217 4.58 -13.05 8.68
N THR A 218 5.43 -13.75 7.94
CA THR A 218 6.89 -13.58 8.00
C THR A 218 7.40 -12.26 7.40
N HIS A 219 6.55 -11.48 6.71
CA HIS A 219 6.89 -10.21 6.07
C HIS A 219 6.47 -8.99 6.87
N ASN A 220 5.87 -9.18 8.06
CA ASN A 220 5.39 -8.05 8.87
C ASN A 220 6.56 -7.20 9.39
N LEU A 221 6.25 -5.93 9.69
CA LEU A 221 7.14 -5.06 10.46
C LEU A 221 7.58 -5.74 11.78
N TRP A 222 8.80 -5.49 12.20
CA TRP A 222 9.29 -5.98 13.49
C TRP A 222 8.45 -5.47 14.67
N ASN A 223 7.89 -4.26 14.56
CA ASN A 223 6.99 -3.69 15.57
C ASN A 223 5.52 -3.68 15.13
N ASP A 224 5.07 -4.74 14.44
CA ASP A 224 3.70 -4.88 13.93
C ASP A 224 2.64 -4.77 15.04
N GLU A 225 2.89 -5.35 16.23
CA GLU A 225 1.97 -5.27 17.38
C GLU A 225 1.81 -3.82 17.88
N GLU A 226 2.88 -3.03 17.95
CA GLU A 226 2.83 -1.62 18.31
C GLU A 226 2.04 -0.82 17.28
N MET A 227 2.31 -1.06 15.97
CA MET A 227 1.61 -0.42 14.87
C MET A 227 0.12 -0.78 14.86
N MET A 228 -0.24 -2.04 15.07
CA MET A 228 -1.64 -2.46 15.16
C MET A 228 -2.33 -1.81 16.36
N GLY A 229 -1.71 -1.80 17.54
CA GLY A 229 -2.24 -1.14 18.72
C GLY A 229 -2.49 0.35 18.48
N PHE A 230 -1.56 1.03 17.78
CA PHE A 230 -1.73 2.41 17.36
C PHE A 230 -2.93 2.57 16.42
N VAL A 231 -3.05 1.76 15.38
CA VAL A 231 -4.14 1.82 14.39
C VAL A 231 -5.50 1.55 15.05
N GLU A 232 -5.58 0.58 15.95
CA GLU A 232 -6.81 0.24 16.68
C GLU A 232 -7.28 1.38 17.59
N ALA A 233 -6.33 2.06 18.26
CA ALA A 233 -6.61 3.18 19.16
C ALA A 233 -7.06 4.46 18.43
N ASN A 234 -6.66 4.65 17.18
CA ASN A 234 -6.97 5.85 16.39
C ASN A 234 -8.16 5.61 15.47
N ARG A 235 -9.37 5.97 15.93
CA ARG A 235 -10.62 5.66 15.23
C ARG A 235 -10.76 6.30 13.83
N ASN A 236 -10.03 7.35 13.55
CA ASN A 236 -9.99 7.99 12.23
C ASN A 236 -9.10 7.26 11.20
N VAL A 237 -8.27 6.28 11.62
CA VAL A 237 -7.52 5.43 10.70
C VAL A 237 -8.47 4.37 10.13
N VAL A 238 -8.58 4.31 8.80
CA VAL A 238 -9.55 3.44 8.09
C VAL A 238 -8.92 2.33 7.27
N ALA A 239 -7.66 2.51 6.85
CA ALA A 239 -6.94 1.50 6.08
C ALA A 239 -5.42 1.59 6.27
N TRP A 240 -4.74 0.43 6.15
CA TRP A 240 -3.31 0.25 5.94
C TRP A 240 -3.10 -0.45 4.59
N ILE A 241 -2.35 0.18 3.68
CA ILE A 241 -2.10 -0.33 2.32
C ILE A 241 -0.59 -0.43 2.11
N ASN A 242 -0.11 -1.58 1.65
CA ASN A 242 1.31 -1.88 1.56
C ASN A 242 1.66 -2.83 0.40
N GLY A 243 2.96 -3.08 0.18
CA GLY A 243 3.56 -4.06 -0.72
C GLY A 243 4.30 -5.17 0.02
N HIS A 244 5.53 -5.46 -0.38
CA HIS A 244 6.52 -6.33 0.23
C HIS A 244 6.22 -7.84 0.17
N ASN A 245 5.05 -8.29 0.55
CA ASN A 245 4.64 -9.67 0.35
C ASN A 245 3.99 -9.83 -1.02
N HIS A 246 4.76 -10.25 -2.00
CA HIS A 246 4.36 -10.33 -3.41
C HIS A 246 3.16 -11.23 -3.71
N GLN A 247 2.78 -12.12 -2.78
CA GLN A 247 1.58 -12.95 -2.93
C GLN A 247 0.29 -12.14 -2.68
N GLY A 248 0.43 -10.93 -2.15
CA GLY A 248 -0.70 -10.16 -1.67
C GLY A 248 -1.27 -10.74 -0.37
N ASN A 249 -2.02 -9.94 0.33
CA ASN A 249 -2.76 -10.36 1.53
C ASN A 249 -3.90 -9.39 1.82
N PHE A 250 -4.88 -9.86 2.58
CA PHE A 250 -5.98 -9.02 3.03
C PHE A 250 -6.51 -9.49 4.38
N GLY A 251 -6.83 -8.55 5.23
CA GLY A 251 -7.52 -8.81 6.48
C GLY A 251 -8.22 -7.57 7.00
N THR A 252 -9.18 -7.77 7.89
CA THR A 252 -9.86 -6.70 8.62
C THR A 252 -9.74 -6.96 10.11
N LYS A 253 -9.31 -5.95 10.86
CA LYS A 253 -9.23 -6.02 12.32
C LYS A 253 -9.67 -4.70 12.92
N ALA A 254 -10.50 -4.76 13.95
CA ALA A 254 -11.10 -3.58 14.60
C ALA A 254 -11.74 -2.58 13.62
N GLY A 255 -12.30 -3.10 12.50
CA GLY A 255 -12.93 -2.30 11.45
C GLY A 255 -11.96 -1.51 10.56
N VAL A 256 -10.67 -1.80 10.63
CA VAL A 256 -9.65 -1.28 9.72
C VAL A 256 -9.29 -2.34 8.69
N ALA A 257 -9.19 -1.93 7.43
CA ALA A 257 -8.75 -2.79 6.34
C ALA A 257 -7.21 -2.76 6.21
N TYR A 258 -6.60 -3.95 6.13
CA TYR A 258 -5.17 -4.13 5.87
C TYR A 258 -5.02 -4.83 4.53
N VAL A 259 -4.36 -4.18 3.59
CA VAL A 259 -4.22 -4.65 2.21
C VAL A 259 -2.76 -4.67 1.82
N THR A 260 -2.26 -5.85 1.50
CA THR A 260 -0.98 -6.00 0.80
C THR A 260 -1.27 -6.22 -0.68
N LEU A 261 -0.74 -5.34 -1.53
CA LEU A 261 -0.84 -5.49 -2.98
C LEU A 261 0.15 -6.54 -3.47
N GLU A 262 -0.26 -7.27 -4.49
CA GLU A 262 0.59 -8.23 -5.19
C GLU A 262 1.76 -7.54 -5.90
N GLY A 263 2.96 -8.11 -5.79
CA GLY A 263 4.17 -7.55 -6.38
C GLY A 263 4.16 -7.57 -7.91
N MET A 264 4.44 -6.43 -8.54
CA MET A 264 4.45 -6.30 -10.00
C MET A 264 5.56 -7.14 -10.66
N VAL A 265 6.66 -7.39 -9.98
CA VAL A 265 7.81 -8.15 -10.49
C VAL A 265 7.47 -9.61 -10.82
N GLU A 266 6.48 -10.15 -10.14
CA GLU A 266 6.07 -11.56 -10.27
C GLU A 266 5.47 -11.85 -11.65
N THR A 267 5.71 -13.05 -12.15
CA THR A 267 5.27 -13.59 -13.44
C THR A 267 5.84 -12.88 -14.68
N ALA A 268 5.91 -13.58 -15.80
CA ALA A 268 6.49 -13.05 -17.03
C ALA A 268 5.60 -12.01 -17.71
N GLU A 269 4.29 -12.26 -17.77
CA GLU A 269 3.36 -11.53 -18.63
C GLU A 269 2.31 -10.73 -17.82
N THR A 270 1.85 -11.25 -16.69
CA THR A 270 0.78 -10.61 -15.93
C THR A 270 1.33 -9.50 -15.05
N THR A 271 0.78 -8.29 -15.19
CA THR A 271 1.09 -7.14 -14.32
C THR A 271 0.34 -7.19 -12.99
N ALA A 272 0.63 -6.24 -12.10
CA ALA A 272 -0.08 -6.05 -10.83
C ALA A 272 -0.11 -4.56 -10.47
N TYR A 273 -1.31 -3.94 -10.48
CA TYR A 273 -1.56 -2.58 -10.00
C TYR A 273 -3.04 -2.40 -9.68
N SER A 274 -3.41 -1.28 -9.09
CA SER A 274 -4.79 -0.98 -8.75
C SER A 274 -5.13 0.49 -8.92
N VAL A 275 -6.41 0.79 -9.12
CA VAL A 275 -6.98 2.13 -8.90
C VAL A 275 -7.83 2.09 -7.63
N ALA A 276 -7.56 2.98 -6.68
CA ALA A 276 -8.32 3.12 -5.45
C ALA A 276 -9.24 4.34 -5.53
N ASP A 277 -10.54 4.11 -5.50
CA ASP A 277 -11.57 5.15 -5.37
C ASP A 277 -11.96 5.29 -3.89
N LEU A 278 -11.68 6.44 -3.28
CA LEU A 278 -11.99 6.74 -1.88
C LEU A 278 -13.32 7.48 -1.81
N TYR A 279 -14.28 6.90 -1.08
CA TYR A 279 -15.60 7.46 -0.80
C TYR A 279 -15.72 7.84 0.68
N ALA A 280 -16.77 8.52 1.06
CA ALA A 280 -16.96 8.93 2.45
C ALA A 280 -17.05 7.76 3.45
N ASP A 281 -17.44 6.58 3.00
CA ASP A 281 -17.73 5.39 3.81
C ASP A 281 -16.91 4.15 3.48
N ARG A 282 -16.14 4.17 2.37
CA ARG A 282 -15.37 3.02 1.87
C ARG A 282 -14.26 3.40 0.91
N ILE A 283 -13.37 2.45 0.64
CA ILE A 283 -12.43 2.47 -0.49
C ILE A 283 -12.80 1.32 -1.43
N VAL A 284 -12.87 1.60 -2.73
CA VAL A 284 -13.03 0.58 -3.76
C VAL A 284 -11.70 0.43 -4.50
N LEU A 285 -11.05 -0.70 -4.31
CA LEU A 285 -9.86 -1.09 -5.07
C LEU A 285 -10.29 -1.79 -6.34
N LYS A 286 -9.90 -1.25 -7.49
CA LYS A 286 -10.09 -1.83 -8.83
C LYS A 286 -8.77 -2.42 -9.27
N GLY A 287 -8.58 -3.70 -9.01
CA GLY A 287 -7.34 -4.42 -9.32
C GLY A 287 -7.20 -4.72 -10.81
N VAL A 288 -5.96 -4.75 -11.27
CA VAL A 288 -5.58 -5.13 -12.63
C VAL A 288 -4.48 -6.19 -12.56
N GLY A 289 -4.58 -7.17 -13.46
CA GLY A 289 -3.67 -8.29 -13.50
C GLY A 289 -3.81 -9.18 -12.27
N ARG A 290 -2.74 -9.30 -11.45
CA ARG A 290 -2.74 -10.16 -10.26
C ARG A 290 -3.44 -9.54 -9.06
N VAL A 291 -3.67 -8.23 -9.03
CA VAL A 291 -4.33 -7.55 -7.90
C VAL A 291 -5.84 -7.79 -7.94
N PRO A 292 -6.45 -8.41 -6.92
CA PRO A 292 -7.91 -8.57 -6.84
C PRO A 292 -8.61 -7.23 -6.57
N SER A 293 -9.82 -7.07 -7.12
CA SER A 293 -10.69 -5.96 -6.74
C SER A 293 -11.31 -6.21 -5.38
N ARG A 294 -11.44 -5.14 -4.55
CA ARG A 294 -11.96 -5.22 -3.17
C ARG A 294 -12.75 -3.97 -2.81
N GLU A 295 -13.72 -4.12 -1.93
CA GLU A 295 -14.39 -3.02 -1.25
C GLU A 295 -14.02 -3.04 0.24
N LEU A 296 -13.48 -1.93 0.73
CA LEU A 296 -12.99 -1.75 2.09
C LEU A 296 -13.94 -0.81 2.81
N VAL A 297 -14.95 -1.35 3.48
CA VAL A 297 -15.95 -0.57 4.23
C VAL A 297 -15.33 -0.06 5.53
N PHE A 298 -15.53 1.22 5.84
CA PHE A 298 -14.98 1.82 7.04
C PHE A 298 -15.77 1.42 8.28
N ARG A 299 -15.08 1.41 9.42
CA ARG A 299 -15.74 1.29 10.70
C ARG A 299 -16.63 2.50 10.98
N SER A 300 -17.81 2.26 11.51
CA SER A 300 -18.76 3.27 12.00
C SER A 300 -18.26 3.96 13.29
#